data_ed5fac9dbaf6f57cadf0e8749ec0146a
#
_entry.id   ed5fac9dbaf6f57cadf0e8749ec0146a
#
_cell.length_a   1.000
_cell.length_b   1.000
_cell.length_c   1.000
_cell.angle_alpha   90.00
_cell.angle_beta   90.00
_cell.angle_gamma   90.00
#
_symmetry.space_group_name_H-M   'P 1'
#
loop_
_entity.id
_entity.type
_entity.pdbx_description
1 polymer ?
#
loop_
_entity_poly.entity_id
_entity_poly.type
_entity_poly.pdbx_seq_one_letter_code
_entity_poly.pdbx_strand_id
1 'polypeptide(L)'
;MLEVKQLSKSFEGNYVLKNVSLSIEAGEIYGLIGANGSGKSTLMNILNGNEKIRRTGGYEGEILIDGKEIRIENRAQSEAQGIAMVHQELALFAGMTVGENIKINRENVKGGGLFVPELAYVDQKKNREDAVCTLDRIGSDLDPDIQIDRLALNQKQFVEIARELDNQNVRLLMLDEPTSSLNITETKGLLACIREIAREGIAVLFISHRLDEIMEVCDRVSVLRDGELISTYKKEEFDAARFADDMVGREIVKAARHETQSGGQVLFSYEGLPDNQTLDILEGEILGITGLAGQGQENLLDGLFGMKKAEYQAVYRGKKLKPGDTENLIHHRIYYLSEDRGTASLLLDSPIWENMVFGTEKVHPEFLRFGKCPALSMLNHRAIDRHVREMIELLNVVCRGPEQKMRELSGGNQQKVCVSRAITFQPELLLIGEPTRGIDVYSKELILKWLLKINKEYHTTLVVASGELEELLRICDRIAVMHQGKVFKIFDNNSTSLEELTLALYGRELR
;
A
#
# COMPACT_ATOMS: atom_id res chain seq x y z
N MET A 1 7.72 29.58 6.47
CA MET A 1 6.65 29.31 7.46
C MET A 1 7.13 28.28 8.50
N LEU A 2 7.37 27.04 8.14
CA LEU A 2 7.98 26.01 9.01
C LEU A 2 9.47 25.84 8.69
N GLU A 3 10.33 25.80 9.70
CA GLU A 3 11.73 25.38 9.58
C GLU A 3 12.02 24.29 10.62
N VAL A 4 12.66 23.23 10.18
CA VAL A 4 13.16 22.14 11.00
C VAL A 4 14.68 22.15 10.89
N LYS A 5 15.41 22.19 12.02
CA LYS A 5 16.87 22.28 12.04
C LYS A 5 17.44 21.13 12.85
N GLN A 6 18.29 20.33 12.21
CA GLN A 6 19.04 19.22 12.78
C GLN A 6 18.20 18.26 13.64
N LEU A 7 16.97 17.99 13.18
CA LEU A 7 16.02 17.15 13.91
C LEU A 7 16.52 15.71 13.96
N SER A 8 16.64 15.16 15.16
CA SER A 8 17.05 13.78 15.37
C SER A 8 16.10 13.07 16.32
N LYS A 9 15.87 11.79 16.08
CA LYS A 9 15.03 10.93 16.93
C LYS A 9 15.57 9.52 16.97
N SER A 10 15.77 9.01 18.21
CA SER A 10 16.10 7.61 18.44
C SER A 10 14.97 6.88 19.18
N PHE A 11 14.85 5.59 18.94
CA PHE A 11 14.04 4.65 19.73
C PHE A 11 14.95 3.52 20.21
N GLU A 12 15.02 3.32 21.51
CA GLU A 12 15.85 2.26 22.13
C GLU A 12 17.33 2.31 21.65
N GLY A 13 17.86 3.52 21.44
CA GLY A 13 19.25 3.73 20.98
C GLY A 13 19.45 3.68 19.45
N ASN A 14 18.43 3.31 18.67
CA ASN A 14 18.50 3.31 17.21
C ASN A 14 17.96 4.63 16.65
N TYR A 15 18.79 5.38 15.93
CA TYR A 15 18.38 6.63 15.29
C TYR A 15 17.51 6.35 14.07
N VAL A 16 16.26 6.86 14.11
CA VAL A 16 15.30 6.82 13.02
C VAL A 16 15.28 8.10 12.21
N LEU A 17 15.64 9.23 12.84
CA LEU A 17 15.94 10.51 12.17
C LEU A 17 17.30 10.99 12.65
N LYS A 18 18.10 11.53 11.71
CA LYS A 18 19.48 11.95 11.93
C LYS A 18 19.71 13.31 11.29
N ASN A 19 19.78 14.36 12.10
CA ASN A 19 20.08 15.73 11.67
C ASN A 19 19.24 16.24 10.48
N VAL A 20 17.96 15.88 10.41
CA VAL A 20 17.05 16.29 9.34
C VAL A 20 16.80 17.79 9.41
N SER A 21 17.05 18.51 8.30
CA SER A 21 16.80 19.94 8.20
C SER A 21 16.01 20.23 6.92
N LEU A 22 14.84 20.87 7.06
CA LEU A 22 13.98 21.26 5.94
C LEU A 22 13.23 22.55 6.28
N SER A 23 12.75 23.22 5.23
CA SER A 23 11.88 24.38 5.37
C SER A 23 10.71 24.30 4.42
N ILE A 24 9.53 24.76 4.85
CA ILE A 24 8.32 24.82 4.04
C ILE A 24 7.78 26.24 4.11
N GLU A 25 7.47 26.81 2.94
CA GLU A 25 6.93 28.16 2.84
C GLU A 25 5.39 28.15 2.91
N ALA A 26 4.78 29.32 3.16
CA ALA A 26 3.32 29.43 3.16
C ALA A 26 2.79 29.23 1.74
N GLY A 27 1.75 28.41 1.59
CA GLY A 27 1.17 28.07 0.30
C GLY A 27 2.00 27.13 -0.57
N GLU A 28 3.10 26.59 -0.04
CA GLU A 28 3.94 25.61 -0.75
C GLU A 28 3.40 24.20 -0.54
N ILE A 29 3.38 23.39 -1.60
CA ILE A 29 3.15 21.94 -1.52
C ILE A 29 4.52 21.25 -1.54
N TYR A 30 4.96 20.81 -0.35
CA TYR A 30 6.25 20.19 -0.14
C TYR A 30 6.11 18.67 -0.08
N GLY A 31 6.70 17.97 -1.04
CA GLY A 31 6.74 16.51 -1.09
C GLY A 31 7.82 15.95 -0.19
N LEU A 32 7.50 14.91 0.59
CA LEU A 32 8.48 14.11 1.32
C LEU A 32 8.37 12.65 0.88
N ILE A 33 9.38 12.19 0.15
CA ILE A 33 9.43 10.82 -0.37
C ILE A 33 10.54 10.01 0.31
N GLY A 34 10.46 8.70 0.22
CA GLY A 34 11.46 7.78 0.79
C GLY A 34 10.87 6.39 0.95
N ALA A 35 11.72 5.39 1.06
CA ALA A 35 11.32 4.01 1.29
C ALA A 35 10.58 3.83 2.62
N ASN A 36 9.88 2.70 2.80
CA ASN A 36 9.27 2.36 4.07
C ASN A 36 10.36 2.21 5.15
N GLY A 37 10.12 2.81 6.32
CA GLY A 37 11.11 2.86 7.40
C GLY A 37 12.15 3.97 7.29
N SER A 38 12.11 4.84 6.26
CA SER A 38 13.06 5.95 6.11
C SER A 38 12.92 7.06 7.18
N GLY A 39 11.82 7.08 7.95
CA GLY A 39 11.58 8.07 9.01
C GLY A 39 10.47 9.08 8.74
N LYS A 40 9.79 9.06 7.57
CA LYS A 40 8.72 10.01 7.20
C LYS A 40 7.62 10.14 8.25
N SER A 41 7.02 9.01 8.63
CA SER A 41 5.96 9.00 9.66
C SER A 41 6.49 9.41 11.04
N THR A 42 7.78 9.21 11.34
CA THR A 42 8.39 9.70 12.57
C THR A 42 8.48 11.22 12.58
N LEU A 43 8.89 11.84 11.46
CA LEU A 43 8.90 13.29 11.31
C LEU A 43 7.50 13.88 11.48
N MET A 44 6.49 13.30 10.80
CA MET A 44 5.11 13.74 10.97
C MET A 44 4.59 13.60 12.39
N ASN A 45 4.91 12.48 13.06
CA ASN A 45 4.52 12.26 14.46
C ASN A 45 5.16 13.28 15.42
N ILE A 46 6.39 13.74 15.14
CA ILE A 46 7.03 14.82 15.91
C ILE A 46 6.26 16.12 15.70
N LEU A 47 5.99 16.52 14.45
CA LEU A 47 5.26 17.75 14.12
C LEU A 47 3.81 17.72 14.61
N ASN A 48 3.16 16.55 14.63
CA ASN A 48 1.81 16.36 15.15
C ASN A 48 1.73 16.26 16.69
N GLY A 49 2.87 16.21 17.37
CA GLY A 49 2.90 16.09 18.85
C GLY A 49 2.40 14.74 19.37
N ASN A 50 2.69 13.65 18.67
CA ASN A 50 2.27 12.31 19.08
C ASN A 50 2.91 11.93 20.42
N GLU A 51 2.11 11.50 21.40
CA GLU A 51 2.58 11.13 22.74
C GLU A 51 3.68 10.05 22.74
N LYS A 52 3.71 9.15 21.76
CA LYS A 52 4.74 8.13 21.63
C LYS A 52 6.13 8.76 21.53
N ILE A 53 6.27 9.90 20.84
CA ILE A 53 7.53 10.62 20.71
C ILE A 53 8.03 11.08 22.09
N ARG A 54 7.16 11.72 22.88
CA ARG A 54 7.48 12.18 24.25
C ARG A 54 7.85 11.02 25.17
N ARG A 55 7.02 9.95 25.18
CA ARG A 55 7.23 8.75 26.03
C ARG A 55 8.52 8.01 25.74
N THR A 56 9.08 8.17 24.55
CA THR A 56 10.32 7.53 24.09
C THR A 56 11.51 8.49 24.08
N GLY A 57 11.50 9.54 24.93
CA GLY A 57 12.63 10.44 25.13
C GLY A 57 12.59 11.74 24.33
N GLY A 58 11.49 12.07 23.64
CA GLY A 58 11.37 13.31 22.84
C GLY A 58 12.18 13.26 21.55
N TYR A 59 12.60 14.41 21.07
CA TYR A 59 13.45 14.60 19.89
C TYR A 59 14.54 15.65 20.20
N GLU A 60 15.62 15.65 19.43
CA GLU A 60 16.70 16.62 19.44
C GLU A 60 16.58 17.54 18.21
N GLY A 61 17.12 18.75 18.29
CA GLY A 61 17.01 19.76 17.23
C GLY A 61 15.91 20.79 17.48
N GLU A 62 15.72 21.68 16.51
CA GLU A 62 14.85 22.84 16.63
C GLU A 62 13.72 22.80 15.60
N ILE A 63 12.52 23.22 16.01
CA ILE A 63 11.38 23.47 15.14
C ILE A 63 11.00 24.93 15.29
N LEU A 64 10.96 25.65 14.16
CA LEU A 64 10.58 27.06 14.16
C LEU A 64 9.33 27.26 13.29
N ILE A 65 8.40 28.08 13.78
CA ILE A 65 7.26 28.60 12.99
C ILE A 65 7.39 30.12 12.93
N ASP A 66 7.48 30.67 11.72
CA ASP A 66 7.74 32.10 11.46
C ASP A 66 8.98 32.63 12.20
N GLY A 67 10.05 31.83 12.23
CA GLY A 67 11.30 32.17 12.88
C GLY A 67 11.28 32.10 14.41
N LYS A 68 10.17 31.69 15.03
CA LYS A 68 10.09 31.48 16.48
C LYS A 68 10.23 30.00 16.78
N GLU A 69 11.19 29.69 17.64
CA GLU A 69 11.39 28.32 18.13
C GLU A 69 10.19 27.88 18.95
N ILE A 70 9.70 26.68 18.67
CA ILE A 70 8.62 26.02 19.36
C ILE A 70 9.02 24.62 19.78
N ARG A 71 8.43 24.12 20.87
CA ARG A 71 8.54 22.74 21.27
C ARG A 71 7.18 22.07 21.26
N ILE A 72 7.08 20.98 20.50
CA ILE A 72 5.83 20.24 20.33
C ILE A 72 5.93 18.95 21.16
N GLU A 73 5.14 18.84 22.21
CA GLU A 73 5.11 17.69 23.12
C GLU A 73 3.78 16.92 23.09
N ASN A 74 2.74 17.55 22.57
CA ASN A 74 1.40 16.95 22.46
C ASN A 74 0.61 17.58 21.31
N ARG A 75 -0.49 16.89 20.92
CA ARG A 75 -1.34 17.30 19.81
C ARG A 75 -1.95 18.71 20.00
N ALA A 76 -2.38 19.05 21.20
CA ALA A 76 -2.98 20.38 21.46
C ALA A 76 -1.98 21.52 21.19
N GLN A 77 -0.70 21.34 21.51
CA GLN A 77 0.35 22.30 21.16
C GLN A 77 0.58 22.40 19.65
N SER A 78 0.56 21.27 18.94
CA SER A 78 0.66 21.23 17.48
C SER A 78 -0.51 21.99 16.83
N GLU A 79 -1.73 21.69 17.23
CA GLU A 79 -2.96 22.37 16.76
C GLU A 79 -2.96 23.87 17.08
N ALA A 80 -2.45 24.27 18.24
CA ALA A 80 -2.33 25.69 18.62
C ALA A 80 -1.33 26.45 17.73
N GLN A 81 -0.35 25.76 17.12
CA GLN A 81 0.56 26.34 16.12
C GLN A 81 -0.01 26.31 14.69
N GLY A 82 -1.22 25.81 14.50
CA GLY A 82 -1.86 25.70 13.20
C GLY A 82 -1.38 24.52 12.38
N ILE A 83 -0.88 23.47 13.01
CA ILE A 83 -0.50 22.22 12.34
C ILE A 83 -1.66 21.24 12.42
N ALA A 84 -2.09 20.73 11.28
CA ALA A 84 -3.14 19.72 11.14
C ALA A 84 -2.61 18.50 10.39
N MET A 85 -3.13 17.30 10.67
CA MET A 85 -2.66 16.06 10.06
C MET A 85 -3.81 15.14 9.70
N VAL A 86 -3.86 14.74 8.44
CA VAL A 86 -4.69 13.66 7.93
C VAL A 86 -3.85 12.38 7.89
N HIS A 87 -4.34 11.35 8.56
CA HIS A 87 -3.67 10.05 8.68
C HIS A 87 -3.98 9.14 7.51
N GLN A 88 -3.12 8.15 7.28
CA GLN A 88 -3.34 7.12 6.26
C GLN A 88 -4.61 6.30 6.51
N GLU A 89 -4.91 5.99 7.78
CA GLU A 89 -6.16 5.33 8.18
C GLU A 89 -7.21 6.38 8.56
N LEU A 90 -8.41 6.26 7.98
CA LEU A 90 -9.51 7.19 8.22
C LEU A 90 -10.00 7.08 9.67
N ALA A 91 -9.98 8.20 10.39
CA ALA A 91 -10.42 8.30 11.78
C ALA A 91 -11.82 8.94 11.90
N LEU A 92 -12.79 8.50 11.07
CA LEU A 92 -14.16 9.00 11.05
C LEU A 92 -15.10 8.12 11.88
N PHE A 93 -16.10 8.73 12.48
CA PHE A 93 -17.15 8.04 13.24
C PHE A 93 -18.29 7.64 12.29
N ALA A 94 -18.37 6.36 11.95
CA ALA A 94 -19.28 5.82 10.94
C ALA A 94 -20.78 6.11 11.20
N GLY A 95 -21.19 6.11 12.47
CA GLY A 95 -22.57 6.37 12.88
C GLY A 95 -22.97 7.85 12.93
N MET A 96 -22.03 8.76 12.70
CA MET A 96 -22.26 10.21 12.69
C MET A 96 -22.42 10.73 11.26
N THR A 97 -23.02 11.92 11.14
CA THR A 97 -23.12 12.61 9.84
C THR A 97 -21.78 13.25 9.44
N VAL A 98 -21.68 13.69 8.19
CA VAL A 98 -20.53 14.46 7.67
C VAL A 98 -20.32 15.72 8.52
N GLY A 99 -21.36 16.49 8.76
CA GLY A 99 -21.28 17.73 9.57
C GLY A 99 -20.85 17.48 11.01
N GLU A 100 -21.35 16.42 11.65
CA GLU A 100 -20.93 16.02 12.99
C GLU A 100 -19.47 15.60 13.05
N ASN A 101 -18.98 14.86 12.05
CA ASN A 101 -17.56 14.48 11.97
C ASN A 101 -16.65 15.68 11.75
N ILE A 102 -17.05 16.66 10.92
CA ILE A 102 -16.27 17.89 10.69
C ILE A 102 -16.16 18.69 11.98
N LYS A 103 -17.25 18.82 12.73
CA LYS A 103 -17.35 19.68 13.93
C LYS A 103 -16.92 19.00 15.23
N ILE A 104 -16.59 17.73 15.22
CA ILE A 104 -16.25 16.98 16.44
C ILE A 104 -15.14 17.67 17.25
N ASN A 105 -15.39 17.84 18.56
CA ASN A 105 -14.56 18.61 19.50
C ASN A 105 -14.43 20.12 19.18
N ARG A 106 -15.20 20.64 18.23
CA ARG A 106 -15.23 22.06 17.83
C ARG A 106 -16.65 22.54 17.64
N GLU A 107 -17.60 21.89 18.31
CA GLU A 107 -19.02 22.20 18.18
C GLU A 107 -19.32 23.60 18.68
N ASN A 108 -20.12 24.36 17.93
CA ASN A 108 -20.69 25.59 18.42
C ASN A 108 -21.75 25.26 19.47
N VAL A 109 -21.74 25.98 20.57
CA VAL A 109 -22.71 25.79 21.68
C VAL A 109 -23.52 27.05 21.93
N LYS A 110 -24.80 26.87 22.30
CA LYS A 110 -25.72 27.91 22.75
C LYS A 110 -26.09 27.66 24.20
N GLY A 111 -26.44 28.72 24.93
CA GLY A 111 -26.73 28.64 26.34
C GLY A 111 -25.45 28.44 27.18
N GLY A 112 -25.60 28.23 28.48
CA GLY A 112 -24.46 28.12 29.36
C GLY A 112 -23.69 29.42 29.48
N GLY A 113 -24.11 30.33 30.32
CA GLY A 113 -23.29 31.50 30.63
C GLY A 113 -22.06 31.10 31.42
N LEU A 114 -21.16 32.07 31.70
CA LEU A 114 -19.94 31.90 32.48
C LEU A 114 -20.12 31.15 33.83
N PHE A 115 -21.35 31.08 34.31
CA PHE A 115 -21.69 30.50 35.61
C PHE A 115 -22.35 29.11 35.57
N VAL A 116 -22.79 28.60 34.39
CA VAL A 116 -23.47 27.30 34.27
C VAL A 116 -23.13 26.65 32.93
N PRO A 117 -21.86 26.18 32.73
CA PRO A 117 -21.42 25.53 31.52
C PRO A 117 -22.23 24.27 31.15
N GLU A 118 -22.77 23.58 32.19
CA GLU A 118 -23.55 22.34 32.03
C GLU A 118 -24.91 22.55 31.34
N LEU A 119 -25.39 23.80 31.18
CA LEU A 119 -26.60 24.14 30.43
C LEU A 119 -26.33 24.53 28.97
N ALA A 120 -25.10 24.39 28.51
CA ALA A 120 -24.75 24.57 27.10
C ALA A 120 -25.32 23.42 26.26
N TYR A 121 -25.91 23.71 25.13
CA TYR A 121 -26.36 22.73 24.14
C TYR A 121 -25.77 23.03 22.76
N VAL A 122 -25.60 22.00 21.97
CA VAL A 122 -24.98 22.10 20.63
C VAL A 122 -25.86 22.95 19.70
N ASP A 123 -25.29 23.95 19.04
CA ASP A 123 -25.94 24.72 17.98
C ASP A 123 -25.84 23.98 16.64
N GLN A 124 -26.74 23.03 16.44
CA GLN A 124 -26.76 22.19 15.22
C GLN A 124 -26.86 23.02 13.93
N LYS A 125 -27.64 24.14 13.95
CA LYS A 125 -27.79 25.00 12.78
C LYS A 125 -26.46 25.63 12.38
N LYS A 126 -25.77 26.24 13.36
CA LYS A 126 -24.47 26.88 13.12
C LYS A 126 -23.39 25.86 12.74
N ASN A 127 -23.38 24.70 13.39
CA ASN A 127 -22.44 23.63 13.03
C ASN A 127 -22.64 23.15 11.59
N ARG A 128 -23.91 23.04 11.15
CA ARG A 128 -24.23 22.70 9.77
C ARG A 128 -23.77 23.78 8.78
N GLU A 129 -24.03 25.05 9.09
CA GLU A 129 -23.59 26.19 8.26
C GLU A 129 -22.05 26.22 8.13
N ASP A 130 -21.32 26.04 9.24
CA ASP A 130 -19.87 25.99 9.25
C ASP A 130 -19.34 24.78 8.43
N ALA A 131 -19.97 23.61 8.59
CA ALA A 131 -19.58 22.40 7.84
C ALA A 131 -19.78 22.58 6.33
N VAL A 132 -20.91 23.21 5.89
CA VAL A 132 -21.11 23.56 4.48
C VAL A 132 -20.01 24.49 4.00
N CYS A 133 -19.69 25.55 4.73
CA CYS A 133 -18.64 26.49 4.36
C CYS A 133 -17.27 25.79 4.20
N THR A 134 -16.97 24.85 5.10
CA THR A 134 -15.70 24.10 5.02
C THR A 134 -15.68 23.13 3.84
N LEU A 135 -16.80 22.47 3.52
CA LEU A 135 -16.93 21.59 2.34
C LEU A 135 -16.81 22.40 1.04
N ASP A 136 -17.48 23.52 0.95
CA ASP A 136 -17.39 24.43 -0.21
C ASP A 136 -15.95 24.91 -0.44
N ARG A 137 -15.23 25.22 0.64
CA ARG A 137 -13.80 25.63 0.59
C ARG A 137 -12.91 24.60 -0.06
N ILE A 138 -13.17 23.29 0.11
CA ILE A 138 -12.40 22.21 -0.51
C ILE A 138 -13.02 21.73 -1.83
N GLY A 139 -14.04 22.42 -2.35
CA GLY A 139 -14.72 22.09 -3.59
C GLY A 139 -15.53 20.79 -3.54
N SER A 140 -16.09 20.45 -2.38
CA SER A 140 -16.85 19.23 -2.17
C SER A 140 -18.36 19.53 -2.05
N ASP A 141 -19.18 18.91 -2.90
CA ASP A 141 -20.64 19.01 -2.91
C ASP A 141 -21.33 18.05 -1.92
N LEU A 142 -20.61 17.55 -0.91
CA LEU A 142 -21.17 16.59 0.06
C LEU A 142 -22.23 17.26 0.93
N ASP A 143 -23.39 16.58 1.06
CA ASP A 143 -24.41 17.00 2.00
C ASP A 143 -23.96 16.70 3.46
N PRO A 144 -23.87 17.71 4.35
CA PRO A 144 -23.43 17.54 5.73
C PRO A 144 -24.34 16.62 6.57
N ASP A 145 -25.55 16.35 6.12
CA ASP A 145 -26.53 15.52 6.84
C ASP A 145 -26.44 14.02 6.49
N ILE A 146 -25.60 13.63 5.50
CA ILE A 146 -25.38 12.22 5.14
C ILE A 146 -24.50 11.55 6.21
N GLN A 147 -24.85 10.30 6.57
CA GLN A 147 -24.03 9.46 7.46
C GLN A 147 -22.77 8.97 6.76
N ILE A 148 -21.66 8.89 7.49
CA ILE A 148 -20.35 8.47 6.99
C ILE A 148 -20.36 7.05 6.43
N ASP A 149 -21.13 6.13 6.99
CA ASP A 149 -21.24 4.74 6.53
C ASP A 149 -21.78 4.60 5.09
N ARG A 150 -22.55 5.60 4.63
CA ARG A 150 -23.11 5.66 3.27
C ARG A 150 -22.19 6.26 2.21
N LEU A 151 -21.06 6.83 2.64
CA LEU A 151 -20.12 7.46 1.74
C LEU A 151 -19.15 6.45 1.12
N ALA A 152 -18.78 6.69 -0.13
CA ALA A 152 -17.66 6.04 -0.77
C ALA A 152 -16.32 6.45 -0.09
N LEU A 153 -15.28 5.66 -0.30
CA LEU A 153 -13.99 5.86 0.38
C LEU A 153 -13.36 7.22 0.05
N ASN A 154 -13.40 7.63 -1.21
CA ASN A 154 -12.94 8.94 -1.67
C ASN A 154 -13.67 10.08 -0.96
N GLN A 155 -14.99 9.97 -0.81
CA GLN A 155 -15.79 10.98 -0.13
C GLN A 155 -15.41 11.10 1.35
N LYS A 156 -15.12 9.98 2.02
CA LYS A 156 -14.62 9.95 3.39
C LYS A 156 -13.30 10.70 3.54
N GLN A 157 -12.40 10.59 2.54
CA GLN A 157 -11.14 11.32 2.53
C GLN A 157 -11.34 12.83 2.53
N PHE A 158 -12.30 13.34 1.73
CA PHE A 158 -12.65 14.76 1.75
C PHE A 158 -13.21 15.21 3.10
N VAL A 159 -14.01 14.36 3.77
CA VAL A 159 -14.54 14.68 5.11
C VAL A 159 -13.41 14.80 6.13
N GLU A 160 -12.38 13.96 6.07
CA GLU A 160 -11.20 14.07 6.95
C GLU A 160 -10.43 15.37 6.73
N ILE A 161 -10.19 15.73 5.47
CA ILE A 161 -9.53 17.00 5.12
C ILE A 161 -10.38 18.17 5.61
N ALA A 162 -11.71 18.15 5.37
CA ALA A 162 -12.63 19.17 5.84
C ALA A 162 -12.58 19.30 7.37
N ARG A 163 -12.60 18.18 8.10
CA ARG A 163 -12.50 18.18 9.56
C ARG A 163 -11.24 18.90 10.06
N GLU A 164 -10.10 18.62 9.46
CA GLU A 164 -8.85 19.26 9.86
C GLU A 164 -8.85 20.76 9.49
N LEU A 165 -9.44 21.16 8.36
CA LEU A 165 -9.54 22.55 7.89
C LEU A 165 -10.65 23.36 8.55
N ASP A 166 -11.58 22.75 9.30
CA ASP A 166 -12.58 23.48 10.11
C ASP A 166 -11.93 24.36 11.19
N ASN A 167 -10.70 24.02 11.58
CA ASN A 167 -9.85 24.92 12.35
C ASN A 167 -9.34 26.07 11.47
N GLN A 168 -9.89 27.27 11.67
CA GLN A 168 -9.53 28.48 10.88
C GLN A 168 -8.05 28.90 11.03
N ASN A 169 -7.33 28.35 12.00
CA ASN A 169 -5.94 28.69 12.26
C ASN A 169 -4.94 27.74 11.55
N VAL A 170 -5.41 26.83 10.69
CA VAL A 170 -4.51 25.89 10.00
C VAL A 170 -3.57 26.64 9.06
N ARG A 171 -2.28 26.35 9.22
CA ARG A 171 -1.16 26.96 8.47
C ARG A 171 -0.32 25.90 7.77
N LEU A 172 -0.26 24.70 8.34
CA LEU A 172 0.37 23.52 7.76
C LEU A 172 -0.63 22.36 7.81
N LEU A 173 -0.94 21.82 6.64
CA LEU A 173 -1.68 20.58 6.49
C LEU A 173 -0.71 19.45 6.12
N MET A 174 -0.64 18.42 6.95
CA MET A 174 0.17 17.24 6.69
C MET A 174 -0.72 16.10 6.20
N LEU A 175 -0.36 15.50 5.07
CA LEU A 175 -1.11 14.42 4.41
C LEU A 175 -0.22 13.17 4.29
N ASP A 176 -0.59 12.09 4.98
CA ASP A 176 0.15 10.82 4.97
C ASP A 176 -0.53 9.81 4.04
N GLU A 177 0.01 9.66 2.83
CA GLU A 177 -0.50 8.76 1.77
C GLU A 177 -2.01 8.89 1.49
N PRO A 178 -2.55 10.09 1.28
CA PRO A 178 -3.99 10.31 1.22
C PRO A 178 -4.68 9.68 0.00
N THR A 179 -3.92 9.20 -0.96
CA THR A 179 -4.39 8.63 -2.24
C THR A 179 -4.26 7.12 -2.33
N SER A 180 -3.73 6.46 -1.29
CA SER A 180 -3.37 5.03 -1.32
C SER A 180 -4.53 4.09 -1.68
N SER A 181 -5.77 4.49 -1.42
CA SER A 181 -6.99 3.70 -1.65
C SER A 181 -7.87 4.25 -2.77
N LEU A 182 -7.40 5.28 -3.50
CA LEU A 182 -8.17 5.98 -4.53
C LEU A 182 -7.82 5.50 -5.93
N ASN A 183 -8.83 5.50 -6.83
CA ASN A 183 -8.59 5.30 -8.25
C ASN A 183 -8.03 6.57 -8.93
N ILE A 184 -7.62 6.46 -10.19
CA ILE A 184 -6.96 7.55 -10.94
C ILE A 184 -7.82 8.83 -10.99
N THR A 185 -9.13 8.71 -11.23
CA THR A 185 -10.04 9.88 -11.31
C THR A 185 -10.21 10.54 -9.96
N GLU A 186 -10.38 9.75 -8.90
CA GLU A 186 -10.52 10.21 -7.52
C GLU A 186 -9.23 10.89 -7.04
N THR A 187 -8.07 10.31 -7.36
CA THR A 187 -6.75 10.90 -7.09
C THR A 187 -6.63 12.30 -7.69
N LYS A 188 -6.98 12.47 -8.97
CA LYS A 188 -6.95 13.79 -9.62
C LYS A 188 -7.83 14.81 -8.92
N GLY A 189 -9.03 14.42 -8.48
CA GLY A 189 -9.91 15.28 -7.70
C GLY A 189 -9.28 15.73 -6.39
N LEU A 190 -8.66 14.80 -5.65
CA LEU A 190 -7.97 15.11 -4.40
C LEU A 190 -6.74 16.01 -4.61
N LEU A 191 -5.91 15.76 -5.63
CA LEU A 191 -4.77 16.61 -5.95
C LEU A 191 -5.20 18.04 -6.34
N ALA A 192 -6.32 18.20 -7.05
CA ALA A 192 -6.89 19.51 -7.34
C ALA A 192 -7.32 20.24 -6.05
N CYS A 193 -7.98 19.55 -5.12
CA CYS A 193 -8.34 20.08 -3.81
C CYS A 193 -7.10 20.55 -3.03
N ILE A 194 -6.02 19.76 -2.99
CA ILE A 194 -4.76 20.11 -2.31
C ILE A 194 -4.16 21.40 -2.92
N ARG A 195 -4.22 21.58 -4.23
CA ARG A 195 -3.76 22.81 -4.87
C ARG A 195 -4.58 24.03 -4.47
N GLU A 196 -5.91 23.90 -4.35
CA GLU A 196 -6.74 25.02 -3.88
C GLU A 196 -6.41 25.39 -2.42
N ILE A 197 -6.23 24.41 -1.53
CA ILE A 197 -5.81 24.64 -0.15
C ILE A 197 -4.48 25.41 -0.09
N ALA A 198 -3.52 25.01 -0.91
CA ALA A 198 -2.22 25.69 -0.99
C ALA A 198 -2.35 27.14 -1.52
N ARG A 199 -3.23 27.39 -2.50
CA ARG A 199 -3.51 28.75 -3.01
C ARG A 199 -4.10 29.69 -1.96
N GLU A 200 -4.78 29.16 -0.96
CA GLU A 200 -5.24 29.96 0.19
C GLU A 200 -4.09 30.34 1.16
N GLY A 201 -2.86 29.94 0.89
CA GLY A 201 -1.68 30.22 1.70
C GLY A 201 -1.40 29.18 2.78
N ILE A 202 -2.12 28.05 2.82
CA ILE A 202 -1.84 26.94 3.72
C ILE A 202 -0.69 26.14 3.12
N ALA A 203 0.37 25.94 3.89
CA ALA A 203 1.46 25.04 3.51
C ALA A 203 0.98 23.57 3.58
N VAL A 204 1.43 22.74 2.64
CA VAL A 204 1.08 21.33 2.61
C VAL A 204 2.34 20.49 2.66
N LEU A 205 2.46 19.57 3.64
CA LEU A 205 3.46 18.51 3.65
C LEU A 205 2.79 17.24 3.12
N PHE A 206 3.14 16.85 1.90
CA PHE A 206 2.52 15.76 1.17
C PHE A 206 3.45 14.54 1.12
N ILE A 207 3.03 13.44 1.73
CA ILE A 207 3.74 12.16 1.68
C ILE A 207 2.98 11.23 0.73
N SER A 208 3.67 10.72 -0.28
CA SER A 208 3.19 9.67 -1.16
C SER A 208 4.37 8.79 -1.59
N HIS A 209 4.09 7.52 -1.84
CA HIS A 209 5.03 6.62 -2.51
C HIS A 209 4.82 6.59 -4.03
N ARG A 210 3.79 7.26 -4.54
CA ARG A 210 3.46 7.38 -5.96
C ARG A 210 4.13 8.63 -6.53
N LEU A 211 5.21 8.40 -7.29
CA LEU A 211 6.05 9.48 -7.82
C LEU A 211 5.30 10.36 -8.84
N ASP A 212 4.35 9.80 -9.57
CA ASP A 212 3.46 10.53 -10.50
C ASP A 212 2.66 11.62 -9.78
N GLU A 213 2.10 11.34 -8.61
CA GLU A 213 1.37 12.31 -7.79
C GLU A 213 2.30 13.43 -7.29
N ILE A 214 3.47 13.05 -6.80
CA ILE A 214 4.50 13.99 -6.33
C ILE A 214 4.91 14.93 -7.47
N MET A 215 5.20 14.37 -8.64
CA MET A 215 5.59 15.15 -9.83
C MET A 215 4.47 16.07 -10.30
N GLU A 216 3.22 15.65 -10.14
CA GLU A 216 2.06 16.45 -10.54
C GLU A 216 1.83 17.62 -9.59
N VAL A 217 1.79 17.39 -8.24
CA VAL A 217 1.23 18.37 -7.30
C VAL A 217 2.27 19.20 -6.56
N CYS A 218 3.48 18.67 -6.27
CA CYS A 218 4.47 19.31 -5.41
C CYS A 218 5.23 20.44 -6.11
N ASP A 219 5.68 21.42 -5.33
CA ASP A 219 6.56 22.53 -5.76
C ASP A 219 8.04 22.22 -5.48
N ARG A 220 8.31 21.57 -4.34
CA ARG A 220 9.60 21.00 -3.95
C ARG A 220 9.41 19.61 -3.38
N VAL A 221 10.45 18.78 -3.50
CA VAL A 221 10.47 17.39 -2.99
C VAL A 221 11.79 17.12 -2.32
N SER A 222 11.72 16.52 -1.12
CA SER A 222 12.91 15.99 -0.45
C SER A 222 12.84 14.47 -0.33
N VAL A 223 14.00 13.84 -0.51
CA VAL A 223 14.17 12.40 -0.36
C VAL A 223 14.75 12.10 1.02
N LEU A 224 14.01 11.34 1.81
CA LEU A 224 14.44 10.84 3.11
C LEU A 224 14.86 9.37 2.98
N ARG A 225 16.09 9.04 3.37
CA ARG A 225 16.63 7.67 3.36
C ARG A 225 17.43 7.40 4.63
N ASP A 226 17.16 6.26 5.27
CA ASP A 226 17.87 5.81 6.49
C ASP A 226 17.93 6.86 7.61
N GLY A 227 16.88 7.71 7.69
CA GLY A 227 16.75 8.79 8.65
C GLY A 227 17.45 10.09 8.27
N GLU A 228 18.08 10.17 7.10
CA GLU A 228 18.79 11.34 6.61
C GLU A 228 18.12 11.94 5.38
N LEU A 229 18.15 13.27 5.25
CA LEU A 229 17.66 13.97 4.07
C LEU A 229 18.77 13.97 3.04
N ILE A 230 18.60 13.19 1.95
CA ILE A 230 19.64 12.93 0.95
C ILE A 230 19.70 14.04 -0.09
N SER A 231 18.53 14.49 -0.56
CA SER A 231 18.42 15.48 -1.63
C SER A 231 17.13 16.27 -1.50
N THR A 232 17.14 17.47 -2.10
CA THR A 232 15.94 18.31 -2.23
C THR A 232 15.91 18.86 -3.65
N TYR A 233 14.79 18.70 -4.34
CA TYR A 233 14.57 19.09 -5.72
C TYR A 233 13.49 20.15 -5.82
N LYS A 234 13.69 21.12 -6.72
CA LYS A 234 12.66 22.06 -7.14
C LYS A 234 11.89 21.49 -8.32
N LYS A 235 10.71 22.03 -8.62
CA LYS A 235 9.78 21.55 -9.65
C LYS A 235 10.46 21.34 -11.01
N GLU A 236 11.39 22.22 -11.38
CA GLU A 236 12.09 22.17 -12.67
C GLU A 236 13.11 21.04 -12.76
N GLU A 237 13.49 20.47 -11.61
CA GLU A 237 14.49 19.38 -11.49
C GLU A 237 13.86 18.01 -11.31
N PHE A 238 12.52 17.92 -11.34
CA PHE A 238 11.81 16.69 -11.08
C PHE A 238 12.08 15.61 -12.13
N ASP A 239 12.55 14.48 -11.65
CA ASP A 239 12.83 13.28 -12.44
C ASP A 239 12.53 12.05 -11.59
N ALA A 240 11.55 11.24 -12.01
CA ALA A 240 11.13 10.06 -11.28
C ALA A 240 12.26 9.02 -11.11
N ALA A 241 13.17 8.91 -12.08
CA ALA A 241 14.30 8.00 -12.00
C ALA A 241 15.30 8.46 -10.93
N ARG A 242 15.63 9.75 -10.87
CA ARG A 242 16.48 10.32 -9.83
C ARG A 242 15.87 10.19 -8.45
N PHE A 243 14.56 10.42 -8.31
CA PHE A 243 13.87 10.21 -7.05
C PHE A 243 14.00 8.77 -6.56
N ALA A 244 13.79 7.82 -7.47
CA ALA A 244 13.90 6.40 -7.17
C ALA A 244 15.34 6.00 -6.78
N ASP A 245 16.36 6.50 -7.49
CA ASP A 245 17.77 6.23 -7.20
C ASP A 245 18.16 6.78 -5.82
N ASP A 246 17.76 8.01 -5.49
CA ASP A 246 18.04 8.60 -4.18
C ASP A 246 17.33 7.90 -3.03
N MET A 247 16.07 7.46 -3.25
CA MET A 247 15.31 6.68 -2.26
C MET A 247 15.98 5.37 -1.90
N VAL A 248 16.66 4.74 -2.86
CA VAL A 248 17.26 3.41 -2.74
C VAL A 248 18.74 3.46 -2.40
N GLY A 249 19.45 4.52 -2.84
CA GLY A 249 20.89 4.67 -2.63
C GLY A 249 21.78 3.74 -3.47
N ARG A 250 21.22 3.11 -4.48
CA ARG A 250 21.90 2.29 -5.50
C ARG A 250 21.14 2.47 -6.80
N GLU A 251 21.82 2.41 -7.93
CA GLU A 251 21.11 2.31 -9.21
C GLU A 251 20.08 1.19 -9.13
N ILE A 252 18.80 1.56 -9.30
CA ILE A 252 17.74 0.56 -9.44
C ILE A 252 17.96 -0.09 -10.81
N VAL A 253 18.64 -1.23 -10.81
CA VAL A 253 18.62 -2.09 -11.99
C VAL A 253 17.19 -2.57 -12.16
N LYS A 254 16.39 -1.85 -12.96
CA LYS A 254 15.02 -2.25 -13.31
C LYS A 254 15.06 -3.71 -13.76
N ALA A 255 14.04 -4.49 -13.34
CA ALA A 255 13.90 -5.85 -13.86
C ALA A 255 13.93 -5.78 -15.40
N ALA A 256 14.79 -6.57 -16.02
CA ALA A 256 14.87 -6.63 -17.48
C ALA A 256 13.51 -7.06 -18.03
N ARG A 257 13.17 -6.59 -19.24
CA ARG A 257 11.97 -7.06 -19.93
C ARG A 257 12.09 -8.60 -20.09
N HIS A 258 11.01 -9.30 -19.78
CA HIS A 258 10.99 -10.76 -19.90
C HIS A 258 11.14 -11.17 -21.37
N GLU A 259 12.04 -12.14 -21.63
CA GLU A 259 12.12 -12.80 -22.94
C GLU A 259 11.28 -14.07 -22.86
N THR A 260 10.26 -14.17 -23.68
CA THR A 260 9.27 -15.26 -23.72
C THR A 260 9.93 -16.63 -23.82
N GLN A 261 9.65 -17.52 -22.88
CA GLN A 261 10.13 -18.91 -22.86
C GLN A 261 8.99 -19.94 -22.81
N SER A 262 7.75 -19.56 -23.20
CA SER A 262 6.62 -20.47 -23.10
C SER A 262 6.78 -21.70 -23.99
N GLY A 263 6.64 -22.89 -23.39
CA GLY A 263 6.82 -24.19 -24.08
C GLY A 263 5.66 -24.65 -24.96
N GLY A 264 4.61 -23.86 -25.13
CA GLY A 264 3.48 -24.13 -26.03
C GLY A 264 2.48 -25.19 -25.52
N GLN A 265 2.76 -25.95 -24.46
CA GLN A 265 1.80 -26.90 -23.87
C GLN A 265 0.94 -26.23 -22.81
N VAL A 266 -0.36 -26.57 -22.79
CA VAL A 266 -1.28 -26.07 -21.76
C VAL A 266 -1.04 -26.83 -20.45
N LEU A 267 -0.65 -26.10 -19.41
CA LEU A 267 -0.47 -26.63 -18.06
C LEU A 267 -1.79 -26.62 -17.30
N PHE A 268 -2.49 -25.49 -17.36
CA PHE A 268 -3.70 -25.25 -16.60
C PHE A 268 -4.73 -24.47 -17.43
N SER A 269 -6.01 -24.74 -17.23
CA SER A 269 -7.09 -24.02 -17.91
C SER A 269 -8.25 -23.70 -16.96
N TYR A 270 -8.81 -22.50 -17.10
CA TYR A 270 -10.12 -22.14 -16.59
C TYR A 270 -11.14 -22.32 -17.71
N GLU A 271 -11.94 -23.40 -17.65
CA GLU A 271 -12.95 -23.74 -18.65
C GLU A 271 -14.36 -23.32 -18.18
N GLY A 272 -15.23 -22.97 -19.13
CA GLY A 272 -16.61 -22.60 -18.82
C GLY A 272 -16.76 -21.24 -18.15
N LEU A 273 -15.83 -20.33 -18.39
CA LEU A 273 -15.98 -18.91 -18.04
C LEU A 273 -17.22 -18.33 -18.77
N PRO A 274 -17.74 -17.17 -18.35
CA PRO A 274 -18.87 -16.54 -19.02
C PRO A 274 -18.71 -16.52 -20.56
N ASP A 275 -19.80 -16.72 -21.28
CA ASP A 275 -19.85 -16.94 -22.75
C ASP A 275 -19.10 -18.21 -23.21
N ASN A 276 -18.98 -19.22 -22.32
CA ASN A 276 -18.28 -20.49 -22.57
C ASN A 276 -16.82 -20.32 -23.02
N GLN A 277 -16.17 -19.28 -22.47
CA GLN A 277 -14.75 -19.00 -22.73
C GLN A 277 -13.84 -19.96 -21.96
N THR A 278 -12.63 -20.11 -22.47
CA THR A 278 -11.53 -20.84 -21.80
C THR A 278 -10.31 -19.91 -21.73
N LEU A 279 -9.66 -19.89 -20.57
CA LEU A 279 -8.39 -19.21 -20.37
C LEU A 279 -7.31 -20.25 -20.12
N ASP A 280 -6.47 -20.46 -21.13
CA ASP A 280 -5.36 -21.42 -21.09
C ASP A 280 -4.09 -20.75 -20.58
N ILE A 281 -3.40 -21.43 -19.68
CA ILE A 281 -2.11 -21.07 -19.11
C ILE A 281 -1.06 -22.06 -19.60
N LEU A 282 -0.04 -21.56 -20.27
CA LEU A 282 0.99 -22.37 -20.88
C LEU A 282 2.09 -22.72 -19.86
N GLU A 283 2.72 -23.87 -20.02
CA GLU A 283 3.81 -24.31 -19.13
C GLU A 283 5.00 -23.36 -19.25
N GLY A 284 5.46 -22.84 -18.10
CA GLY A 284 6.60 -21.93 -18.00
C GLY A 284 6.29 -20.48 -18.35
N GLU A 285 5.03 -20.11 -18.73
CA GLU A 285 4.70 -18.71 -18.99
C GLU A 285 4.46 -17.91 -17.72
N ILE A 286 4.54 -16.61 -17.86
CA ILE A 286 4.00 -15.62 -16.90
C ILE A 286 2.77 -15.00 -17.54
N LEU A 287 1.57 -15.42 -17.10
CA LEU A 287 0.31 -14.84 -17.54
C LEU A 287 -0.11 -13.71 -16.59
N GLY A 288 -0.26 -12.52 -17.13
CA GLY A 288 -0.88 -11.39 -16.42
C GLY A 288 -2.40 -11.47 -16.51
N ILE A 289 -3.10 -11.15 -15.43
CA ILE A 289 -4.55 -10.93 -15.42
C ILE A 289 -4.80 -9.55 -14.86
N THR A 290 -5.54 -8.72 -15.58
CA THR A 290 -5.89 -7.37 -15.15
C THR A 290 -7.36 -7.04 -15.41
N GLY A 291 -7.86 -6.01 -14.75
CA GLY A 291 -9.21 -5.50 -14.87
C GLY A 291 -9.45 -4.36 -13.89
N LEU A 292 -10.50 -3.57 -14.10
CA LEU A 292 -10.93 -2.62 -13.09
C LEU A 292 -11.42 -3.37 -11.83
N ALA A 293 -11.45 -2.69 -10.69
CA ALA A 293 -11.92 -3.29 -9.44
C ALA A 293 -13.31 -3.93 -9.61
N GLY A 294 -13.45 -5.19 -9.16
CA GLY A 294 -14.69 -5.94 -9.26
C GLY A 294 -14.99 -6.57 -10.63
N GLN A 295 -14.06 -6.54 -11.58
CA GLN A 295 -14.26 -7.12 -12.92
C GLN A 295 -13.99 -8.63 -12.99
N GLY A 296 -13.65 -9.29 -11.86
CA GLY A 296 -13.60 -10.74 -11.76
C GLY A 296 -12.22 -11.37 -11.77
N GLN A 297 -11.13 -10.60 -11.96
CA GLN A 297 -9.75 -11.10 -11.93
C GLN A 297 -9.43 -11.84 -10.63
N GLU A 298 -9.87 -11.30 -9.49
CA GLU A 298 -9.68 -11.93 -8.17
C GLU A 298 -10.50 -13.21 -8.01
N ASN A 299 -11.71 -13.23 -8.60
CA ASN A 299 -12.62 -14.37 -8.48
C ASN A 299 -12.05 -15.67 -9.10
N LEU A 300 -11.19 -15.54 -10.11
CA LEU A 300 -10.53 -16.71 -10.72
C LEU A 300 -9.58 -17.37 -9.72
N LEU A 301 -8.74 -16.59 -9.04
CA LEU A 301 -7.75 -17.10 -8.10
C LEU A 301 -8.40 -17.54 -6.77
N ASP A 302 -9.23 -16.70 -6.19
CA ASP A 302 -9.95 -16.99 -4.94
C ASP A 302 -10.88 -18.20 -5.07
N GLY A 303 -11.57 -18.32 -6.22
CA GLY A 303 -12.48 -19.44 -6.51
C GLY A 303 -11.77 -20.78 -6.59
N LEU A 304 -10.56 -20.83 -7.15
CA LEU A 304 -9.78 -22.06 -7.25
C LEU A 304 -9.45 -22.61 -5.85
N PHE A 305 -9.10 -21.73 -4.91
CA PHE A 305 -8.77 -22.11 -3.53
C PHE A 305 -9.97 -22.13 -2.58
N GLY A 306 -11.18 -21.94 -3.09
CA GLY A 306 -12.43 -22.05 -2.31
C GLY A 306 -12.73 -20.87 -1.40
N MET A 307 -12.03 -19.75 -1.57
CA MET A 307 -12.30 -18.51 -0.83
C MET A 307 -13.56 -17.82 -1.36
N LYS A 308 -13.86 -18.01 -2.65
CA LYS A 308 -15.11 -17.61 -3.31
C LYS A 308 -15.70 -18.80 -4.08
N LYS A 309 -16.99 -18.72 -4.42
CA LYS A 309 -17.61 -19.74 -5.26
C LYS A 309 -17.02 -19.68 -6.67
N ALA A 310 -16.43 -20.79 -7.13
CA ALA A 310 -15.95 -20.91 -8.49
C ALA A 310 -17.13 -21.12 -9.47
N GLU A 311 -17.17 -20.36 -10.55
CA GLU A 311 -18.16 -20.47 -11.64
C GLU A 311 -17.49 -20.97 -12.93
N TYR A 312 -16.45 -21.79 -12.78
CA TYR A 312 -15.66 -22.38 -13.85
C TYR A 312 -15.21 -23.79 -13.48
N GLN A 313 -14.75 -24.54 -14.47
CA GLN A 313 -14.05 -25.80 -14.27
C GLN A 313 -12.54 -25.58 -14.36
N ALA A 314 -11.82 -26.01 -13.34
CA ALA A 314 -10.34 -26.03 -13.36
C ALA A 314 -9.84 -27.31 -13.99
N VAL A 315 -8.89 -27.21 -14.93
CA VAL A 315 -8.26 -28.35 -15.60
C VAL A 315 -6.74 -28.21 -15.51
N TYR A 316 -6.07 -29.24 -14.99
CA TYR A 316 -4.61 -29.27 -14.84
C TYR A 316 -4.06 -30.48 -15.58
N ARG A 317 -3.15 -30.26 -16.53
CA ARG A 317 -2.59 -31.30 -17.41
C ARG A 317 -3.68 -32.23 -18.01
N GLY A 318 -4.80 -31.61 -18.45
CA GLY A 318 -5.95 -32.34 -19.02
C GLY A 318 -6.83 -33.06 -18.00
N LYS A 319 -6.55 -32.97 -16.70
CA LYS A 319 -7.38 -33.58 -15.65
C LYS A 319 -8.18 -32.51 -14.92
N LYS A 320 -9.49 -32.76 -14.74
CA LYS A 320 -10.36 -31.87 -13.99
C LYS A 320 -9.98 -31.84 -12.52
N LEU A 321 -9.79 -30.63 -11.99
CA LEU A 321 -9.61 -30.37 -10.57
C LEU A 321 -10.91 -29.81 -9.98
N LYS A 322 -11.16 -30.13 -8.73
CA LYS A 322 -12.28 -29.56 -8.00
C LYS A 322 -11.83 -28.27 -7.31
N PRO A 323 -12.38 -27.10 -7.67
CA PRO A 323 -12.11 -25.87 -6.95
C PRO A 323 -12.44 -26.01 -5.46
N GLY A 324 -11.61 -25.44 -4.60
CA GLY A 324 -11.74 -25.57 -3.14
C GLY A 324 -11.15 -26.83 -2.52
N ASP A 325 -10.69 -27.79 -3.32
CA ASP A 325 -9.93 -28.96 -2.83
C ASP A 325 -8.45 -28.59 -2.66
N THR A 326 -8.17 -27.79 -1.64
CA THR A 326 -6.83 -27.23 -1.37
C THR A 326 -5.78 -28.30 -1.14
N GLU A 327 -6.13 -29.46 -0.55
CA GLU A 327 -5.19 -30.55 -0.35
C GLU A 327 -4.71 -31.11 -1.69
N ASN A 328 -5.62 -31.32 -2.63
CA ASN A 328 -5.28 -31.80 -3.98
C ASN A 328 -4.51 -30.77 -4.80
N LEU A 329 -4.85 -29.47 -4.68
CA LEU A 329 -4.10 -28.38 -5.32
C LEU A 329 -2.65 -28.35 -4.81
N ILE A 330 -2.44 -28.41 -3.49
CA ILE A 330 -1.11 -28.47 -2.88
C ILE A 330 -0.36 -29.75 -3.31
N HIS A 331 -1.04 -30.88 -3.43
CA HIS A 331 -0.43 -32.12 -3.92
C HIS A 331 0.10 -32.00 -5.34
N HIS A 332 -0.60 -31.21 -6.20
CA HIS A 332 -0.16 -30.89 -7.55
C HIS A 332 0.81 -29.72 -7.60
N ARG A 333 1.34 -29.26 -6.45
CA ARG A 333 2.24 -28.11 -6.35
C ARG A 333 1.67 -26.82 -6.97
N ILE A 334 0.36 -26.64 -6.84
CA ILE A 334 -0.34 -25.39 -7.18
C ILE A 334 -0.43 -24.58 -5.90
N TYR A 335 0.09 -23.36 -5.93
CA TYR A 335 0.15 -22.48 -4.77
C TYR A 335 -0.48 -21.12 -5.06
N TYR A 336 -1.09 -20.50 -4.06
CA TYR A 336 -1.72 -19.20 -4.18
C TYR A 336 -1.27 -18.22 -3.09
N LEU A 337 -0.81 -17.08 -3.51
CA LEU A 337 -0.59 -15.90 -2.68
C LEU A 337 -1.75 -14.93 -2.88
N SER A 338 -2.65 -14.86 -1.89
CA SER A 338 -3.80 -13.95 -1.92
C SER A 338 -3.37 -12.50 -1.76
N GLU A 339 -4.14 -11.58 -2.38
CA GLU A 339 -4.06 -10.13 -2.14
C GLU A 339 -4.27 -9.78 -0.66
N ASP A 340 -5.20 -10.46 0.02
CA ASP A 340 -5.45 -10.28 1.45
C ASP A 340 -4.38 -10.96 2.30
N ARG A 341 -3.37 -10.17 2.69
CA ARG A 341 -2.25 -10.65 3.52
C ARG A 341 -2.66 -10.94 4.95
N GLY A 342 -3.52 -10.07 5.51
CA GLY A 342 -3.81 -10.06 6.95
C GLY A 342 -4.70 -11.20 7.40
N THR A 343 -5.71 -11.55 6.60
CA THR A 343 -6.68 -12.58 6.98
C THR A 343 -6.45 -13.91 6.26
N ALA A 344 -5.92 -13.89 5.03
CA ALA A 344 -5.82 -15.08 4.19
C ALA A 344 -4.40 -15.63 4.06
N SER A 345 -3.36 -14.78 4.10
CA SER A 345 -2.01 -15.21 3.75
C SER A 345 -1.05 -15.36 4.92
N LEU A 346 -1.24 -14.66 6.05
CA LEU A 346 -0.28 -14.62 7.14
C LEU A 346 -0.89 -15.01 8.48
N LEU A 347 -0.11 -15.75 9.27
CA LEU A 347 -0.35 -16.01 10.68
C LEU A 347 0.27 -14.87 11.49
N LEU A 348 -0.47 -13.75 11.68
CA LEU A 348 0.05 -12.51 12.25
C LEU A 348 0.61 -12.66 13.66
N ASP A 349 0.07 -13.60 14.46
CA ASP A 349 0.50 -13.86 15.83
C ASP A 349 1.69 -14.82 15.92
N SER A 350 1.99 -15.53 14.84
CA SER A 350 3.08 -16.47 14.73
C SER A 350 4.39 -15.82 14.33
N PRO A 351 5.55 -16.43 14.64
CA PRO A 351 6.86 -15.94 14.24
C PRO A 351 7.09 -16.03 12.73
N ILE A 352 8.09 -15.31 12.24
CA ILE A 352 8.50 -15.29 10.83
C ILE A 352 8.80 -16.69 10.32
N TRP A 353 9.57 -17.48 11.08
CA TRP A 353 9.96 -18.83 10.66
C TRP A 353 8.77 -19.73 10.38
N GLU A 354 7.74 -19.69 11.23
CA GLU A 354 6.53 -20.49 11.05
C GLU A 354 5.78 -20.08 9.78
N ASN A 355 5.66 -18.77 9.55
CA ASN A 355 5.05 -18.24 8.33
C ASN A 355 5.81 -18.64 7.06
N MET A 356 7.14 -18.73 7.10
CA MET A 356 7.95 -19.10 5.92
C MET A 356 7.87 -20.58 5.55
N VAL A 357 7.72 -21.46 6.54
CA VAL A 357 7.75 -22.93 6.31
C VAL A 357 6.38 -23.59 6.39
N PHE A 358 5.34 -22.86 6.75
CA PHE A 358 3.99 -23.41 6.90
C PHE A 358 3.51 -24.10 5.62
N GLY A 359 3.17 -25.39 5.72
CA GLY A 359 2.68 -26.20 4.61
C GLY A 359 3.74 -26.67 3.61
N THR A 360 5.05 -26.41 3.88
CA THR A 360 6.14 -26.78 2.97
C THR A 360 6.82 -28.12 3.31
N GLU A 361 6.38 -28.81 4.33
CA GLU A 361 7.00 -30.05 4.85
C GLU A 361 6.96 -31.19 3.85
N LYS A 362 5.99 -31.20 2.93
CA LYS A 362 5.90 -32.19 1.84
C LYS A 362 7.00 -31.99 0.78
N VAL A 363 7.45 -30.76 0.58
CA VAL A 363 8.49 -30.40 -0.38
C VAL A 363 9.87 -30.46 0.29
N HIS A 364 9.95 -30.10 1.57
CA HIS A 364 11.16 -30.06 2.37
C HIS A 364 11.10 -31.08 3.52
N PRO A 365 11.30 -32.41 3.23
CA PRO A 365 11.24 -33.43 4.27
C PRO A 365 12.34 -33.25 5.32
N GLU A 366 13.41 -32.49 5.04
CA GLU A 366 14.46 -32.12 5.99
C GLU A 366 13.96 -31.21 7.12
N PHE A 367 12.81 -30.55 6.96
CA PHE A 367 12.16 -29.77 8.02
C PHE A 367 11.50 -30.65 9.07
N LEU A 368 11.43 -31.96 8.80
CA LEU A 368 10.90 -32.94 9.73
C LEU A 368 11.99 -33.87 10.24
N ARG A 369 12.02 -34.10 11.56
CA ARG A 369 12.72 -35.26 12.13
C ARG A 369 11.82 -36.47 11.96
N PHE A 370 12.37 -37.55 11.44
CA PHE A 370 11.60 -38.79 11.15
C PHE A 370 10.53 -38.61 10.05
N GLY A 371 10.78 -37.77 9.06
CA GLY A 371 9.85 -37.40 7.98
C GLY A 371 9.24 -38.57 7.18
N LYS A 372 9.80 -39.82 7.30
CA LYS A 372 9.21 -41.04 6.73
C LYS A 372 8.09 -41.65 7.59
N CYS A 373 7.86 -41.15 8.81
CA CYS A 373 6.85 -41.65 9.74
C CYS A 373 5.98 -40.47 10.21
N PRO A 374 4.87 -40.14 9.53
CA PRO A 374 4.04 -38.99 9.86
C PRO A 374 3.56 -38.93 11.32
N ALA A 375 3.28 -40.09 11.92
CA ALA A 375 2.83 -40.19 13.31
C ALA A 375 3.90 -39.81 14.35
N LEU A 376 5.17 -39.79 13.99
CA LEU A 376 6.32 -39.46 14.85
C LEU A 376 7.07 -38.18 14.35
N SER A 377 6.55 -37.50 13.35
CA SER A 377 7.21 -36.35 12.76
C SER A 377 7.24 -35.17 13.72
N MET A 378 8.43 -34.68 14.02
CA MET A 378 8.69 -33.47 14.81
C MET A 378 9.44 -32.47 13.92
N LEU A 379 9.23 -31.19 14.14
CA LEU A 379 9.94 -30.13 13.42
C LEU A 379 11.44 -30.20 13.70
N ASN A 380 12.23 -30.08 12.63
CA ASN A 380 13.68 -29.93 12.68
C ASN A 380 14.06 -28.45 12.73
N HIS A 381 13.95 -27.84 13.89
CA HIS A 381 14.21 -26.41 14.07
C HIS A 381 15.59 -25.95 13.57
N ARG A 382 16.61 -26.82 13.55
CA ARG A 382 17.93 -26.47 13.03
C ARG A 382 17.94 -26.30 11.50
N ALA A 383 17.24 -27.19 10.79
CA ALA A 383 17.11 -27.09 9.34
C ALA A 383 16.24 -25.88 8.96
N ILE A 384 15.12 -25.68 9.68
CA ILE A 384 14.22 -24.56 9.52
C ILE A 384 14.94 -23.22 9.76
N ASP A 385 15.65 -23.06 10.89
CA ASP A 385 16.36 -21.82 11.22
C ASP A 385 17.39 -21.44 10.16
N ARG A 386 18.15 -22.42 9.65
CA ARG A 386 19.11 -22.21 8.57
C ARG A 386 18.40 -21.68 7.32
N HIS A 387 17.36 -22.37 6.85
CA HIS A 387 16.62 -22.00 5.66
C HIS A 387 15.95 -20.61 5.81
N VAL A 388 15.34 -20.34 6.96
CA VAL A 388 14.67 -19.05 7.21
C VAL A 388 15.67 -17.90 7.20
N ARG A 389 16.88 -18.08 7.77
CA ARG A 389 17.93 -17.05 7.71
C ARG A 389 18.40 -16.80 6.28
N GLU A 390 18.57 -17.85 5.50
CA GLU A 390 18.87 -17.74 4.06
C GLU A 390 17.78 -16.97 3.32
N MET A 391 16.51 -17.22 3.61
CA MET A 391 15.39 -16.48 3.00
C MET A 391 15.30 -15.01 3.46
N ILE A 392 15.58 -14.75 4.73
CA ILE A 392 15.64 -13.38 5.28
C ILE A 392 16.71 -12.57 4.55
N GLU A 393 17.90 -13.15 4.37
CA GLU A 393 19.02 -12.50 3.67
C GLU A 393 18.71 -12.33 2.18
N LEU A 394 18.20 -13.39 1.53
CA LEU A 394 17.88 -13.43 0.11
C LEU A 394 16.87 -12.35 -0.31
N LEU A 395 15.82 -12.14 0.48
CA LEU A 395 14.76 -11.15 0.22
C LEU A 395 14.98 -9.84 0.96
N ASN A 396 16.10 -9.71 1.66
CA ASN A 396 16.40 -8.53 2.46
C ASN A 396 15.21 -8.14 3.38
N VAL A 397 14.75 -9.12 4.18
CA VAL A 397 13.66 -8.90 5.15
C VAL A 397 14.23 -8.17 6.36
N VAL A 398 13.76 -6.95 6.61
CA VAL A 398 14.18 -6.17 7.77
C VAL A 398 13.42 -6.65 9.00
N CYS A 399 14.10 -7.41 9.86
CA CYS A 399 13.56 -7.98 11.09
C CYS A 399 14.64 -8.13 12.16
N ARG A 400 14.21 -8.39 13.41
CA ARG A 400 15.13 -8.70 14.53
C ARG A 400 15.62 -10.15 14.52
N GLY A 401 15.00 -11.01 13.73
CA GLY A 401 15.34 -12.42 13.56
C GLY A 401 14.11 -13.30 13.34
N PRO A 402 14.31 -14.63 13.11
CA PRO A 402 13.25 -15.58 12.78
C PRO A 402 12.09 -15.66 13.77
N GLU A 403 12.35 -15.39 15.06
CA GLU A 403 11.37 -15.47 16.16
C GLU A 403 10.46 -14.22 16.27
N GLN A 404 10.71 -13.18 15.50
CA GLN A 404 9.89 -11.97 15.53
C GLN A 404 8.48 -12.27 14.99
N LYS A 405 7.44 -11.75 15.66
CA LYS A 405 6.05 -11.93 15.22
C LYS A 405 5.76 -11.15 13.97
N MET A 406 4.97 -11.74 13.08
CA MET A 406 4.60 -11.13 11.80
C MET A 406 3.92 -9.77 11.92
N ARG A 407 3.06 -9.58 12.92
CA ARG A 407 2.37 -8.31 13.17
C ARG A 407 3.30 -7.13 13.46
N GLU A 408 4.54 -7.39 13.84
CA GLU A 408 5.55 -6.37 14.17
C GLU A 408 6.33 -5.90 12.93
N LEU A 409 6.14 -6.56 11.79
CA LEU A 409 6.77 -6.20 10.53
C LEU A 409 5.96 -5.14 9.77
N SER A 410 6.66 -4.29 9.01
CA SER A 410 6.01 -3.43 8.02
C SER A 410 5.36 -4.26 6.90
N GLY A 411 4.34 -3.70 6.22
CA GLY A 411 3.63 -4.38 5.14
C GLY A 411 4.54 -4.90 4.03
N GLY A 412 5.58 -4.13 3.65
CA GLY A 412 6.58 -4.59 2.67
C GLY A 412 7.40 -5.79 3.15
N ASN A 413 7.79 -5.84 4.43
CA ASN A 413 8.49 -7.00 4.98
C ASN A 413 7.57 -8.22 5.15
N GLN A 414 6.29 -8.00 5.47
CA GLN A 414 5.27 -9.06 5.46
C GLN A 414 5.12 -9.66 4.06
N GLN A 415 5.10 -8.85 3.00
CA GLN A 415 5.04 -9.32 1.62
C GLN A 415 6.25 -10.16 1.24
N LYS A 416 7.45 -9.74 1.65
CA LYS A 416 8.68 -10.52 1.43
C LYS A 416 8.62 -11.89 2.11
N VAL A 417 8.01 -11.99 3.29
CA VAL A 417 7.77 -13.29 3.97
C VAL A 417 6.76 -14.15 3.20
N CYS A 418 5.68 -13.57 2.66
CA CYS A 418 4.75 -14.28 1.79
C CYS A 418 5.45 -14.86 0.55
N VAL A 419 6.27 -14.04 -0.11
CA VAL A 419 7.06 -14.47 -1.28
C VAL A 419 8.08 -15.55 -0.90
N SER A 420 8.74 -15.42 0.27
CA SER A 420 9.69 -16.44 0.73
C SER A 420 9.03 -17.82 0.94
N ARG A 421 7.79 -17.84 1.46
CA ARG A 421 7.01 -19.07 1.60
C ARG A 421 6.68 -19.68 0.23
N ALA A 422 6.31 -18.85 -0.76
CA ALA A 422 6.09 -19.34 -2.13
C ALA A 422 7.36 -19.93 -2.75
N ILE A 423 8.52 -19.30 -2.56
CA ILE A 423 9.81 -19.82 -3.00
C ILE A 423 10.11 -21.15 -2.30
N THR A 424 9.93 -21.21 -0.98
CA THR A 424 10.13 -22.42 -0.18
C THR A 424 9.23 -23.57 -0.66
N PHE A 425 7.99 -23.28 -1.03
CA PHE A 425 7.05 -24.28 -1.53
C PHE A 425 7.43 -24.86 -2.89
N GLN A 426 8.25 -24.17 -3.71
CA GLN A 426 8.68 -24.56 -5.06
C GLN A 426 7.50 -25.00 -5.94
N PRO A 427 6.51 -24.13 -6.22
CA PRO A 427 5.31 -24.51 -6.95
C PRO A 427 5.60 -24.80 -8.42
N GLU A 428 4.80 -25.66 -9.05
CA GLU A 428 4.74 -25.82 -10.51
C GLU A 428 3.87 -24.73 -11.14
N LEU A 429 2.78 -24.39 -10.47
CA LEU A 429 1.92 -23.25 -10.80
C LEU A 429 1.76 -22.34 -9.59
N LEU A 430 2.18 -21.08 -9.70
CA LEU A 430 2.05 -20.07 -8.69
C LEU A 430 1.06 -18.98 -9.14
N LEU A 431 -0.04 -18.87 -8.41
CA LEU A 431 -1.03 -17.82 -8.57
C LEU A 431 -0.74 -16.71 -7.58
N ILE A 432 -0.76 -15.44 -8.00
CA ILE A 432 -0.43 -14.30 -7.16
C ILE A 432 -1.43 -13.17 -7.39
N GLY A 433 -2.10 -12.73 -6.32
CA GLY A 433 -2.94 -11.54 -6.31
C GLY A 433 -2.16 -10.32 -5.80
N GLU A 434 -2.11 -9.25 -6.57
CA GLU A 434 -1.54 -7.94 -6.23
C GLU A 434 -0.17 -8.03 -5.50
N PRO A 435 0.88 -8.59 -6.15
CA PRO A 435 2.15 -8.88 -5.49
C PRO A 435 2.85 -7.64 -4.91
N THR A 436 2.59 -6.48 -5.46
CA THR A 436 3.32 -5.23 -5.18
C THR A 436 2.46 -4.14 -4.55
N ARG A 437 1.19 -4.43 -4.27
CA ARG A 437 0.25 -3.46 -3.71
C ARG A 437 0.67 -2.99 -2.31
N GLY A 438 0.74 -1.66 -2.13
CA GLY A 438 1.04 -1.05 -0.83
C GLY A 438 2.45 -1.30 -0.31
N ILE A 439 3.41 -1.50 -1.20
CA ILE A 439 4.84 -1.60 -0.88
C ILE A 439 5.63 -0.51 -1.58
N ASP A 440 6.80 -0.19 -1.05
CA ASP A 440 7.70 0.82 -1.61
C ASP A 440 8.35 0.37 -2.93
N VAL A 441 8.82 1.35 -3.71
CA VAL A 441 9.40 1.15 -5.05
C VAL A 441 10.54 0.11 -5.05
N TYR A 442 11.39 0.12 -4.02
CA TYR A 442 12.51 -0.83 -3.93
C TYR A 442 12.03 -2.26 -3.69
N SER A 443 11.14 -2.44 -2.71
CA SER A 443 10.55 -3.76 -2.42
C SER A 443 9.77 -4.30 -3.62
N LYS A 444 9.09 -3.42 -4.37
CA LYS A 444 8.41 -3.72 -5.64
C LYS A 444 9.38 -4.30 -6.66
N GLU A 445 10.47 -3.60 -6.96
CA GLU A 445 11.49 -4.07 -7.90
C GLU A 445 12.11 -5.40 -7.48
N LEU A 446 12.35 -5.57 -6.18
CA LEU A 446 12.88 -6.81 -5.64
C LEU A 446 11.92 -7.99 -5.89
N ILE A 447 10.62 -7.81 -5.63
CA ILE A 447 9.60 -8.84 -5.83
C ILE A 447 9.49 -9.19 -7.32
N LEU A 448 9.42 -8.20 -8.22
CA LEU A 448 9.35 -8.45 -9.66
C LEU A 448 10.58 -9.23 -10.17
N LYS A 449 11.78 -8.89 -9.72
CA LYS A 449 13.00 -9.65 -10.03
C LYS A 449 12.92 -11.09 -9.53
N TRP A 450 12.35 -11.30 -8.34
CA TRP A 450 12.18 -12.65 -7.79
C TRP A 450 11.14 -13.46 -8.55
N LEU A 451 10.04 -12.87 -9.00
CA LEU A 451 9.07 -13.56 -9.85
C LEU A 451 9.71 -14.03 -11.16
N LEU A 452 10.47 -13.15 -11.83
CA LEU A 452 11.23 -13.51 -13.03
C LEU A 452 12.26 -14.63 -12.74
N LYS A 453 12.95 -14.56 -11.61
CA LYS A 453 13.94 -15.58 -11.22
C LYS A 453 13.29 -16.93 -10.94
N ILE A 454 12.17 -16.96 -10.22
CA ILE A 454 11.41 -18.19 -9.94
C ILE A 454 10.95 -18.83 -11.25
N ASN A 455 10.41 -18.05 -12.17
CA ASN A 455 10.01 -18.55 -13.48
C ASN A 455 11.21 -19.14 -14.24
N LYS A 456 12.32 -18.40 -14.35
CA LYS A 456 13.49 -18.78 -15.16
C LYS A 456 14.29 -19.95 -14.57
N GLU A 457 14.54 -19.94 -13.25
CA GLU A 457 15.42 -20.91 -12.58
C GLU A 457 14.68 -22.20 -12.18
N TYR A 458 13.42 -22.08 -11.75
CA TYR A 458 12.62 -23.21 -11.27
C TYR A 458 11.55 -23.66 -12.28
N HIS A 459 11.47 -23.01 -13.45
CA HIS A 459 10.46 -23.28 -14.48
C HIS A 459 9.02 -23.23 -13.95
N THR A 460 8.79 -22.39 -12.93
CA THR A 460 7.46 -22.19 -12.34
C THR A 460 6.60 -21.39 -13.30
N THR A 461 5.42 -21.90 -13.63
CA THR A 461 4.38 -21.15 -14.34
C THR A 461 3.75 -20.14 -13.40
N LEU A 462 3.62 -18.89 -13.81
CA LEU A 462 3.09 -17.81 -12.98
C LEU A 462 1.78 -17.27 -13.56
N VAL A 463 0.82 -17.01 -12.66
CA VAL A 463 -0.37 -16.19 -12.96
C VAL A 463 -0.35 -15.00 -12.01
N VAL A 464 -0.22 -13.80 -12.56
CA VAL A 464 -0.09 -12.56 -11.78
C VAL A 464 -1.32 -11.69 -12.03
N ALA A 465 -2.21 -11.60 -11.04
CA ALA A 465 -3.32 -10.65 -11.09
C ALA A 465 -2.85 -9.32 -10.50
N SER A 466 -2.87 -8.24 -11.29
CA SER A 466 -2.47 -6.91 -10.85
C SER A 466 -3.22 -5.81 -11.60
N GLY A 467 -3.53 -4.72 -10.88
CA GLY A 467 -4.01 -3.48 -11.46
C GLY A 467 -2.91 -2.60 -12.06
N GLU A 468 -1.64 -2.89 -11.77
CA GLU A 468 -0.48 -2.11 -12.22
C GLU A 468 -0.03 -2.56 -13.62
N LEU A 469 -0.59 -1.95 -14.66
CA LEU A 469 -0.35 -2.35 -16.06
C LEU A 469 1.11 -2.33 -16.47
N GLU A 470 1.88 -1.34 -15.99
CA GLU A 470 3.31 -1.23 -16.31
C GLU A 470 4.12 -2.41 -15.76
N GLU A 471 3.74 -2.97 -14.61
CA GLU A 471 4.39 -4.16 -14.06
C GLU A 471 4.11 -5.38 -14.93
N LEU A 472 2.84 -5.57 -15.32
CA LEU A 472 2.46 -6.68 -16.18
C LEU A 472 3.18 -6.61 -17.54
N LEU A 473 3.27 -5.42 -18.15
CA LEU A 473 4.03 -5.19 -19.39
C LEU A 473 5.52 -5.52 -19.26
N ARG A 474 6.07 -5.49 -18.05
CA ARG A 474 7.49 -5.78 -17.81
C ARG A 474 7.78 -7.25 -17.61
N ILE A 475 6.89 -7.99 -16.94
CA ILE A 475 7.18 -9.35 -16.49
C ILE A 475 6.37 -10.43 -17.20
N CYS A 476 5.21 -10.13 -17.79
CA CYS A 476 4.32 -11.13 -18.36
C CYS A 476 4.64 -11.42 -19.84
N ASP A 477 4.36 -12.63 -20.28
CA ASP A 477 4.38 -13.06 -21.68
C ASP A 477 3.09 -12.66 -22.39
N ARG A 478 1.95 -12.94 -21.75
CA ARG A 478 0.61 -12.58 -22.19
C ARG A 478 -0.16 -11.88 -21.06
N ILE A 479 -1.10 -11.02 -21.43
CA ILE A 479 -1.95 -10.30 -20.47
C ILE A 479 -3.41 -10.51 -20.85
N ALA A 480 -4.19 -11.14 -19.97
CA ALA A 480 -5.63 -11.30 -20.09
C ALA A 480 -6.34 -10.12 -19.40
N VAL A 481 -7.12 -9.37 -20.15
CA VAL A 481 -7.93 -8.25 -19.62
C VAL A 481 -9.32 -8.75 -19.30
N MET A 482 -9.76 -8.58 -18.06
CA MET A 482 -11.10 -8.90 -17.58
C MET A 482 -12.01 -7.69 -17.69
N HIS A 483 -13.21 -7.89 -18.22
CA HIS A 483 -14.27 -6.87 -18.26
C HIS A 483 -15.63 -7.51 -18.03
N GLN A 484 -16.40 -7.01 -17.08
CA GLN A 484 -17.73 -7.53 -16.70
C GLN A 484 -17.74 -9.05 -16.41
N GLY A 485 -16.70 -9.54 -15.72
CA GLY A 485 -16.59 -10.96 -15.35
C GLY A 485 -16.11 -11.89 -16.46
N LYS A 486 -15.77 -11.37 -17.65
CA LYS A 486 -15.35 -12.13 -18.83
C LYS A 486 -13.90 -11.81 -19.20
N VAL A 487 -13.24 -12.71 -19.89
CA VAL A 487 -11.99 -12.40 -20.58
C VAL A 487 -12.34 -11.57 -21.81
N PHE A 488 -12.07 -10.28 -21.74
CA PHE A 488 -12.34 -9.37 -22.87
C PHE A 488 -11.40 -9.65 -24.03
N LYS A 489 -10.08 -9.70 -23.73
CA LYS A 489 -9.03 -9.97 -24.71
C LYS A 489 -7.76 -10.48 -24.03
N ILE A 490 -7.02 -11.33 -24.73
CA ILE A 490 -5.68 -11.75 -24.33
C ILE A 490 -4.69 -11.08 -25.27
N PHE A 491 -3.75 -10.36 -24.71
CA PHE A 491 -2.73 -9.61 -25.43
C PHE A 491 -1.39 -10.35 -25.36
N ASP A 492 -0.68 -10.40 -26.49
CA ASP A 492 0.74 -10.77 -26.51
C ASP A 492 1.56 -9.54 -26.11
N ASN A 493 2.31 -9.66 -25.05
CA ASN A 493 3.04 -8.52 -24.47
C ASN A 493 4.13 -7.95 -25.39
N ASN A 494 4.63 -8.74 -26.35
CA ASN A 494 5.66 -8.26 -27.31
C ASN A 494 5.12 -7.19 -28.28
N SER A 495 3.81 -7.19 -28.51
CA SER A 495 3.13 -6.30 -29.47
C SER A 495 2.17 -5.29 -28.84
N THR A 496 2.04 -5.28 -27.51
CA THR A 496 1.01 -4.54 -26.80
C THR A 496 1.56 -3.24 -26.17
N SER A 497 0.80 -2.16 -26.27
CA SER A 497 1.09 -0.90 -25.62
C SER A 497 0.27 -0.69 -24.35
N LEU A 498 0.75 0.22 -23.47
CA LEU A 498 0.01 0.63 -22.27
C LEU A 498 -1.35 1.24 -22.62
N GLU A 499 -1.43 1.97 -23.75
CA GLU A 499 -2.64 2.62 -24.22
C GLU A 499 -3.70 1.57 -24.61
N GLU A 500 -3.29 0.52 -25.34
CA GLU A 500 -4.18 -0.60 -25.73
C GLU A 500 -4.76 -1.31 -24.50
N LEU A 501 -3.91 -1.63 -23.52
CA LEU A 501 -4.36 -2.24 -22.27
C LEU A 501 -5.33 -1.32 -21.50
N THR A 502 -5.01 -0.02 -21.45
CA THR A 502 -5.86 0.95 -20.76
C THR A 502 -7.25 1.03 -21.41
N LEU A 503 -7.34 1.05 -22.74
CA LEU A 503 -8.61 1.04 -23.44
C LEU A 503 -9.39 -0.26 -23.21
N ALA A 504 -8.70 -1.39 -23.22
CA ALA A 504 -9.29 -2.71 -22.98
C ALA A 504 -9.92 -2.83 -21.60
N LEU A 505 -9.37 -2.20 -20.55
CA LEU A 505 -9.97 -2.15 -19.21
C LEU A 505 -11.41 -1.59 -19.23
N TYR A 506 -11.70 -0.68 -20.19
CA TYR A 506 -13.02 -0.08 -20.38
C TYR A 506 -13.87 -0.81 -21.45
N GLY A 507 -13.43 -1.99 -21.90
CA GLY A 507 -14.11 -2.76 -22.93
C GLY A 507 -14.04 -2.13 -24.34
N ARG A 508 -12.96 -1.37 -24.61
CA ARG A 508 -12.72 -0.69 -25.90
C ARG A 508 -11.47 -1.23 -26.58
N GLU A 509 -11.47 -1.25 -27.90
CA GLU A 509 -10.29 -1.54 -28.73
C GLU A 509 -9.78 -0.27 -29.41
N LEU A 510 -8.46 -0.18 -29.63
CA LEU A 510 -7.89 0.78 -30.55
C LEU A 510 -8.46 0.52 -31.96
N ARG A 511 -9.03 1.54 -32.57
CA ARG A 511 -9.57 1.46 -33.95
C ARG A 511 -8.45 1.57 -34.98
#